data_ca8220d473167335828f6d7d71fe461f
#
_entry.id   ca8220d473167335828f6d7d71fe461f
#
_cell.length_a   1.000
_cell.length_b   1.000
_cell.length_c   1.000
_cell.angle_alpha   90.00
_cell.angle_beta   90.00
_cell.angle_gamma   90.00
#
_symmetry.space_group_name_H-M   'P 1'
#
loop_
_entity.id
_entity.type
_entity.pdbx_description
1 polymer ?
#
loop_
_entity_poly.entity_id
_entity_poly.type
_entity_poly.pdbx_seq_one_letter_code
_entity_poly.pdbx_strand_id
1 'polypeptide(L)'
;ERALITECWAETGKAPIGSKWVDVNKGDAKKPEIRSRFVVKEIATYKSDDFFAATPPLEALRLLLSMAASSGHHIKVEVLDARKAHLHAFAKRTVFVQLPPELSEPGYCARLVRCLYGTRDAPKRWEAFLAEQLVAMGFARGRASPCCYFHAALGVRCIVHGDDFVLTGRAAALDEVKAGMHERFLLKELGRLGGGQGELKELRVLNRVIR
;
A
#
# COMPACT_ATOMS: atom_id res chain seq x y z
N GLU A 1 -14.27 -7.17 -13.96
CA GLU A 1 -15.35 -7.33 -14.95
C GLU A 1 -15.68 -8.80 -15.13
N ARG A 2 -16.95 -9.10 -15.38
CA ARG A 2 -17.38 -10.46 -15.71
C ARG A 2 -16.93 -10.81 -17.13
N ALA A 3 -16.41 -12.02 -17.34
CA ALA A 3 -15.90 -12.49 -18.62
C ALA A 3 -16.24 -13.98 -18.81
N LEU A 4 -16.22 -14.46 -20.04
CA LEU A 4 -16.41 -15.87 -20.33
C LEU A 4 -15.09 -16.66 -20.14
N ILE A 5 -15.19 -17.90 -19.69
CA ILE A 5 -14.02 -18.80 -19.61
C ILE A 5 -13.42 -19.05 -21.01
N THR A 6 -14.25 -19.03 -22.05
CA THR A 6 -13.80 -19.12 -23.45
C THR A 6 -12.95 -17.92 -23.88
N GLU A 7 -13.28 -16.70 -23.43
CA GLU A 7 -12.43 -15.51 -23.64
C GLU A 7 -11.08 -15.67 -22.96
N CYS A 8 -11.09 -16.16 -21.71
CA CYS A 8 -9.85 -16.42 -20.97
C CYS A 8 -8.93 -17.36 -21.76
N TRP A 9 -9.48 -18.46 -22.27
CA TRP A 9 -8.71 -19.41 -23.09
C TRP A 9 -8.22 -18.80 -24.39
N ALA A 10 -9.05 -18.01 -25.08
CA ALA A 10 -8.69 -17.37 -26.34
C ALA A 10 -7.57 -16.34 -26.16
N GLU A 11 -7.60 -15.52 -25.07
CA GLU A 11 -6.61 -14.47 -24.83
C GLU A 11 -5.33 -14.98 -24.17
N THR A 12 -5.40 -16.00 -23.31
CA THR A 12 -4.26 -16.41 -22.46
C THR A 12 -3.74 -17.81 -22.75
N GLY A 13 -4.49 -18.65 -23.44
CA GLY A 13 -4.19 -20.06 -23.65
C GLY A 13 -4.23 -20.89 -22.35
N LYS A 14 -4.85 -20.37 -21.29
CA LYS A 14 -4.87 -21.00 -19.95
C LYS A 14 -6.22 -20.84 -19.28
N ALA A 15 -6.50 -21.70 -18.31
CA ALA A 15 -7.67 -21.57 -17.45
C ALA A 15 -7.54 -20.31 -16.53
N PRO A 16 -8.66 -19.74 -16.07
CA PRO A 16 -8.65 -18.68 -15.08
C PRO A 16 -7.89 -19.09 -13.82
N ILE A 17 -7.08 -18.17 -13.27
CA ILE A 17 -6.29 -18.41 -12.07
C ILE A 17 -7.23 -18.62 -10.88
N GLY A 18 -6.95 -19.62 -10.07
CA GLY A 18 -7.73 -19.90 -8.87
C GLY A 18 -7.69 -18.75 -7.87
N SER A 19 -8.75 -18.62 -7.09
CA SER A 19 -8.89 -17.63 -6.03
C SER A 19 -9.30 -18.30 -4.71
N LYS A 20 -9.23 -17.55 -3.61
CA LYS A 20 -9.75 -18.00 -2.30
C LYS A 20 -9.98 -16.81 -1.38
N TRP A 21 -10.82 -17.01 -0.39
CA TRP A 21 -10.88 -16.17 0.79
C TRP A 21 -9.75 -16.55 1.77
N VAL A 22 -9.17 -15.54 2.38
CA VAL A 22 -8.19 -15.66 3.48
C VAL A 22 -8.71 -14.86 4.65
N ASP A 23 -9.12 -15.59 5.69
CA ASP A 23 -9.63 -15.01 6.92
C ASP A 23 -8.53 -14.98 7.99
N VAL A 24 -8.37 -13.83 8.61
CA VAL A 24 -7.41 -13.63 9.70
C VAL A 24 -8.11 -12.93 10.85
N ASN A 25 -8.04 -13.52 12.03
CA ASN A 25 -8.47 -12.84 13.24
C ASN A 25 -7.40 -11.82 13.65
N LYS A 26 -7.74 -10.53 13.64
CA LYS A 26 -6.89 -9.41 14.09
C LYS A 26 -7.13 -9.04 15.55
N GLY A 27 -8.24 -9.50 16.10
CA GLY A 27 -8.57 -9.39 17.51
C GLY A 27 -7.98 -10.52 18.34
N ASP A 28 -8.55 -10.73 19.51
CA ASP A 28 -8.22 -11.83 20.42
C ASP A 28 -9.34 -12.90 20.46
N ALA A 29 -9.18 -13.91 21.32
CA ALA A 29 -10.17 -14.95 21.50
C ALA A 29 -11.50 -14.47 22.12
N LYS A 30 -11.48 -13.36 22.89
CA LYS A 30 -12.66 -12.79 23.55
C LYS A 30 -13.38 -11.77 22.68
N LYS A 31 -12.63 -11.08 21.81
CA LYS A 31 -13.14 -10.08 20.86
C LYS A 31 -12.54 -10.35 19.47
N PRO A 32 -13.05 -11.34 18.74
CA PRO A 32 -12.55 -11.66 17.41
C PRO A 32 -12.88 -10.52 16.45
N GLU A 33 -11.87 -10.08 15.69
CA GLU A 33 -11.98 -9.13 14.59
C GLU A 33 -11.54 -9.86 13.32
N ILE A 34 -12.50 -10.45 12.61
CA ILE A 34 -12.22 -11.22 11.41
C ILE A 34 -12.02 -10.27 10.23
N ARG A 35 -10.87 -10.39 9.60
CA ARG A 35 -10.52 -9.68 8.37
C ARG A 35 -10.41 -10.67 7.22
N SER A 36 -11.40 -10.66 6.34
CA SER A 36 -11.44 -11.49 5.13
C SER A 36 -10.81 -10.77 3.95
N ARG A 37 -9.97 -11.47 3.20
CA ARG A 37 -9.40 -10.97 1.95
C ARG A 37 -9.61 -11.98 0.84
N PHE A 38 -10.18 -11.53 -0.26
CA PHE A 38 -10.20 -12.30 -1.49
C PHE A 38 -8.84 -12.20 -2.19
N VAL A 39 -8.21 -13.33 -2.46
CA VAL A 39 -6.86 -13.40 -3.00
C VAL A 39 -6.76 -14.34 -4.20
N VAL A 40 -5.93 -13.97 -5.16
CA VAL A 40 -5.59 -14.80 -6.33
C VAL A 40 -4.45 -15.74 -5.96
N LYS A 41 -4.50 -16.98 -6.44
CA LYS A 41 -3.46 -18.00 -6.22
C LYS A 41 -2.47 -18.03 -7.39
N GLU A 42 -1.88 -16.90 -7.75
CA GLU A 42 -0.88 -16.85 -8.83
C GLU A 42 0.49 -17.30 -8.31
N ILE A 43 0.80 -18.60 -8.55
CA ILE A 43 2.06 -19.20 -8.11
C ILE A 43 3.19 -18.75 -9.04
N ALA A 44 4.33 -18.40 -8.45
CA ALA A 44 5.53 -18.06 -9.19
C ALA A 44 6.15 -19.32 -9.81
N THR A 45 6.13 -19.42 -11.15
CA THR A 45 6.79 -20.49 -11.87
C THR A 45 8.23 -20.14 -12.27
N TYR A 46 8.59 -18.87 -12.25
CA TYR A 46 9.93 -18.33 -12.51
C TYR A 46 10.16 -17.04 -11.75
N LYS A 47 11.43 -16.72 -11.46
CA LYS A 47 11.83 -15.43 -10.89
C LYS A 47 11.89 -14.40 -12.02
N SER A 48 11.36 -13.20 -11.77
CA SER A 48 11.49 -12.05 -12.66
C SER A 48 11.53 -10.79 -11.82
N ASP A 49 12.47 -9.90 -12.13
CA ASP A 49 12.60 -8.58 -11.50
C ASP A 49 11.43 -7.66 -11.88
N ASP A 50 10.65 -8.03 -12.92
CA ASP A 50 9.45 -7.31 -13.33
C ASP A 50 8.35 -7.27 -12.27
N PHE A 51 8.41 -8.15 -11.27
CA PHE A 51 7.42 -8.24 -10.18
C PHE A 51 7.95 -7.72 -8.85
N PHE A 52 9.22 -7.31 -8.81
CA PHE A 52 9.81 -6.79 -7.57
C PHE A 52 9.26 -5.39 -7.26
N ALA A 53 8.83 -5.21 -6.02
CA ALA A 53 8.51 -3.90 -5.44
C ALA A 53 9.58 -3.58 -4.39
N ALA A 54 10.09 -2.36 -4.45
CA ALA A 54 11.13 -1.92 -3.53
C ALA A 54 10.60 -1.83 -2.10
N THR A 55 11.46 -2.16 -1.13
CA THR A 55 11.22 -1.91 0.29
C THR A 55 12.29 -0.95 0.81
N PRO A 56 11.94 0.00 1.70
CA PRO A 56 12.94 0.91 2.23
C PRO A 56 13.93 0.16 3.13
N PRO A 57 15.23 0.49 3.07
CA PRO A 57 16.18 -0.03 4.04
C PRO A 57 15.81 0.46 5.44
N LEU A 58 16.09 -0.35 6.45
CA LEU A 58 15.80 -0.02 7.85
C LEU A 58 16.46 1.28 8.30
N GLU A 59 17.65 1.55 7.77
CA GLU A 59 18.45 2.75 8.02
C GLU A 59 17.71 4.03 7.57
N ALA A 60 16.94 3.96 6.49
CA ALA A 60 16.15 5.11 6.02
C ALA A 60 15.11 5.53 7.07
N LEU A 61 14.38 4.56 7.66
CA LEU A 61 13.43 4.86 8.72
C LEU A 61 14.13 5.42 9.97
N ARG A 62 15.24 4.80 10.38
CA ARG A 62 16.03 5.27 11.53
C ARG A 62 16.54 6.70 11.33
N LEU A 63 17.05 7.00 10.13
CA LEU A 63 17.52 8.33 9.78
C LEU A 63 16.37 9.35 9.82
N LEU A 64 15.21 9.00 9.25
CA LEU A 64 14.03 9.88 9.26
C LEU A 64 13.61 10.22 10.69
N LEU A 65 13.52 9.24 11.57
CA LEU A 65 13.16 9.42 12.97
C LEU A 65 14.22 10.20 13.76
N SER A 66 15.51 9.93 13.53
CA SER A 66 16.61 10.67 14.13
C SER A 66 16.60 12.15 13.72
N MET A 67 16.38 12.42 12.44
CA MET A 67 16.23 13.79 11.95
C MET A 67 15.03 14.51 12.59
N ALA A 68 13.90 13.84 12.75
CA ALA A 68 12.73 14.40 13.42
C ALA A 68 13.03 14.72 14.89
N ALA A 69 13.67 13.80 15.61
CA ALA A 69 14.03 13.98 17.02
C ALA A 69 15.05 15.12 17.22
N SER A 70 16.02 15.25 16.31
CA SER A 70 17.09 16.28 16.38
C SER A 70 16.63 17.67 15.93
N SER A 71 15.51 17.76 15.21
CA SER A 71 15.01 19.03 14.64
C SER A 71 14.14 19.84 15.60
N GLY A 72 13.97 19.36 16.83
CA GLY A 72 13.17 20.01 17.86
C GLY A 72 11.67 19.70 17.79
N HIS A 73 10.91 20.23 18.76
CA HIS A 73 9.50 19.88 18.98
C HIS A 73 8.52 20.29 17.87
N HIS A 74 8.94 21.11 16.92
CA HIS A 74 8.11 21.57 15.81
C HIS A 74 8.04 20.57 14.64
N ILE A 75 8.93 19.58 14.60
CA ILE A 75 8.87 18.49 13.63
C ILE A 75 8.11 17.32 14.25
N LYS A 76 7.13 16.84 13.52
CA LYS A 76 6.23 15.74 13.92
C LYS A 76 6.47 14.53 13.03
N VAL A 77 6.05 13.38 13.53
CA VAL A 77 6.00 12.13 12.77
C VAL A 77 4.54 11.74 12.60
N GLU A 78 4.07 11.62 11.38
CA GLU A 78 2.72 11.18 11.02
C GLU A 78 2.79 9.81 10.39
N VAL A 79 1.87 8.91 10.74
CA VAL A 79 1.80 7.57 10.17
C VAL A 79 0.42 7.30 9.62
N LEU A 80 0.38 6.90 8.34
CA LEU A 80 -0.83 6.60 7.59
C LEU A 80 -0.70 5.20 6.98
N ASP A 81 -1.83 4.53 6.75
CA ASP A 81 -1.94 3.22 6.09
C ASP A 81 -2.86 3.33 4.87
N ALA A 82 -2.39 2.88 3.70
CA ALA A 82 -3.23 2.84 2.50
C ALA A 82 -4.14 1.62 2.53
N ARG A 83 -5.42 1.85 2.80
CA ARG A 83 -6.41 0.78 2.78
C ARG A 83 -6.58 0.23 1.37
N LYS A 84 -6.59 -1.11 1.25
CA LYS A 84 -6.77 -1.81 -0.03
C LYS A 84 -5.75 -1.38 -1.10
N ALA A 85 -4.49 -1.17 -0.72
CA ALA A 85 -3.42 -0.60 -1.54
C ALA A 85 -3.39 -1.12 -2.99
N HIS A 86 -3.35 -2.43 -3.20
CA HIS A 86 -3.29 -3.01 -4.54
C HIS A 86 -4.49 -2.65 -5.43
N LEU A 87 -5.69 -2.44 -4.85
CA LEU A 87 -6.89 -2.10 -5.61
C LEU A 87 -6.89 -0.66 -6.16
N HIS A 88 -5.96 0.20 -5.74
CA HIS A 88 -5.80 1.53 -6.32
C HIS A 88 -5.15 1.47 -7.72
N ALA A 89 -4.30 0.49 -7.98
CA ALA A 89 -3.56 0.37 -9.23
C ALA A 89 -4.35 -0.43 -10.29
N PHE A 90 -4.28 0.01 -11.55
CA PHE A 90 -4.84 -0.74 -12.68
C PHE A 90 -3.98 -1.96 -13.03
N ALA A 91 -4.64 -3.06 -13.38
CA ALA A 91 -3.97 -4.22 -13.96
C ALA A 91 -3.44 -3.86 -15.36
N LYS A 92 -2.15 -4.08 -15.60
CA LYS A 92 -1.54 -3.89 -16.94
C LYS A 92 -1.47 -5.18 -17.76
N ARG A 93 -1.48 -6.32 -17.04
CA ARG A 93 -1.54 -7.64 -17.68
C ARG A 93 -3.00 -8.07 -17.81
N THR A 94 -3.31 -8.82 -18.85
CA THR A 94 -4.56 -9.55 -18.92
C THR A 94 -4.52 -10.69 -17.91
N VAL A 95 -5.35 -10.60 -16.88
CA VAL A 95 -5.45 -11.60 -15.81
C VAL A 95 -6.91 -11.99 -15.63
N PHE A 96 -7.20 -13.27 -15.80
CA PHE A 96 -8.50 -13.84 -15.51
C PHE A 96 -8.42 -14.67 -14.23
N VAL A 97 -9.44 -14.53 -13.37
CA VAL A 97 -9.52 -15.22 -12.08
C VAL A 97 -10.84 -15.93 -11.92
N GLN A 98 -10.84 -17.03 -11.20
CA GLN A 98 -12.06 -17.70 -10.80
C GLN A 98 -12.87 -16.79 -9.89
N LEU A 99 -14.18 -16.72 -10.12
CA LEU A 99 -15.10 -16.03 -9.23
C LEU A 99 -15.13 -16.72 -7.85
N PRO A 100 -15.36 -15.97 -6.76
CA PRO A 100 -15.60 -16.58 -5.46
C PRO A 100 -16.87 -17.42 -5.50
N PRO A 101 -17.00 -18.42 -4.62
CA PRO A 101 -18.14 -19.36 -4.64
C PRO A 101 -19.51 -18.67 -4.68
N GLU A 102 -19.65 -17.55 -3.96
CA GLU A 102 -20.88 -16.77 -3.84
C GLU A 102 -21.31 -16.09 -5.15
N LEU A 103 -20.37 -15.88 -6.07
CA LEU A 103 -20.58 -15.24 -7.38
C LEU A 103 -20.26 -16.20 -8.54
N SER A 104 -20.02 -17.48 -8.24
CA SER A 104 -19.64 -18.46 -9.25
C SER A 104 -20.83 -18.82 -10.13
N GLU A 105 -20.64 -18.73 -11.44
CA GLU A 105 -21.60 -19.15 -12.46
C GLU A 105 -20.91 -20.04 -13.49
N PRO A 106 -21.58 -21.10 -13.99
CA PRO A 106 -21.02 -21.96 -15.03
C PRO A 106 -20.65 -21.16 -16.28
N GLY A 107 -19.43 -21.36 -16.80
CA GLY A 107 -18.94 -20.70 -18.01
C GLY A 107 -18.38 -19.30 -17.81
N TYR A 108 -18.42 -18.72 -16.58
CA TYR A 108 -17.93 -17.39 -16.30
C TYR A 108 -16.74 -17.35 -15.37
N CYS A 109 -15.93 -16.32 -15.56
CA CYS A 109 -14.81 -15.93 -14.70
C CYS A 109 -14.79 -14.39 -14.57
N ALA A 110 -13.78 -13.85 -13.93
CA ALA A 110 -13.58 -12.41 -13.84
C ALA A 110 -12.27 -12.00 -14.52
N ARG A 111 -12.32 -10.96 -15.35
CA ARG A 111 -11.14 -10.23 -15.86
C ARG A 111 -10.79 -9.11 -14.87
N LEU A 112 -9.55 -9.03 -14.43
CA LEU A 112 -9.11 -7.99 -13.52
C LEU A 112 -8.92 -6.67 -14.23
N VAL A 113 -9.62 -5.63 -13.78
CA VAL A 113 -9.40 -4.23 -14.21
C VAL A 113 -8.39 -3.56 -13.29
N ARG A 114 -8.44 -3.89 -12.00
CA ARG A 114 -7.49 -3.44 -11.00
C ARG A 114 -6.69 -4.60 -10.45
N CYS A 115 -5.50 -4.28 -9.93
CA CYS A 115 -4.69 -5.29 -9.27
C CYS A 115 -5.42 -5.88 -8.06
N LEU A 116 -5.22 -7.16 -7.82
CA LEU A 116 -5.82 -7.88 -6.71
C LEU A 116 -4.72 -8.55 -5.87
N TYR A 117 -4.95 -8.68 -4.59
CA TYR A 117 -4.05 -9.41 -3.71
C TYR A 117 -3.79 -10.83 -4.23
N GLY A 118 -2.50 -11.22 -4.24
CA GLY A 118 -2.07 -12.52 -4.72
C GLY A 118 -1.75 -12.60 -6.21
N THR A 119 -1.94 -11.53 -7.00
CA THR A 119 -1.31 -11.39 -8.31
C THR A 119 0.14 -10.96 -8.15
N ARG A 120 1.04 -11.50 -8.99
CA ARG A 120 2.49 -11.34 -8.85
C ARG A 120 2.97 -9.91 -9.04
N ASP A 121 2.34 -9.16 -9.91
CA ASP A 121 2.72 -7.79 -10.25
C ASP A 121 2.00 -6.72 -9.40
N ALA A 122 1.01 -7.09 -8.59
CA ALA A 122 0.25 -6.13 -7.79
C ALA A 122 1.12 -5.23 -6.91
N PRO A 123 2.16 -5.72 -6.21
CA PRO A 123 3.02 -4.85 -5.40
C PRO A 123 3.75 -3.80 -6.24
N LYS A 124 4.30 -4.19 -7.40
CA LYS A 124 5.01 -3.28 -8.31
C LYS A 124 4.06 -2.26 -8.95
N ARG A 125 2.83 -2.68 -9.29
CA ARG A 125 1.81 -1.77 -9.84
C ARG A 125 1.37 -0.75 -8.81
N TRP A 126 1.18 -1.18 -7.56
CA TRP A 126 0.90 -0.29 -6.45
C TRP A 126 2.05 0.71 -6.24
N GLU A 127 3.30 0.24 -6.18
CA GLU A 127 4.48 1.11 -6.04
C GLU A 127 4.55 2.17 -7.15
N ALA A 128 4.32 1.78 -8.41
CA ALA A 128 4.33 2.70 -9.54
C ALA A 128 3.20 3.74 -9.44
N PHE A 129 1.96 3.29 -9.19
CA PHE A 129 0.80 4.17 -8.99
C PHE A 129 1.04 5.17 -7.86
N LEU A 130 1.50 4.70 -6.71
CA LEU A 130 1.81 5.52 -5.55
C LEU A 130 2.87 6.57 -5.87
N ALA A 131 3.94 6.17 -6.58
CA ALA A 131 5.01 7.09 -6.99
C ALA A 131 4.49 8.20 -7.91
N GLU A 132 3.64 7.85 -8.89
CA GLU A 132 2.99 8.83 -9.77
C GLU A 132 2.15 9.83 -8.96
N GLN A 133 1.37 9.36 -7.99
CA GLN A 133 0.53 10.23 -7.17
C GLN A 133 1.36 11.16 -6.28
N LEU A 134 2.38 10.65 -5.59
CA LEU A 134 3.25 11.47 -4.75
C LEU A 134 4.04 12.50 -5.57
N VAL A 135 4.53 12.13 -6.75
CA VAL A 135 5.22 13.08 -7.65
C VAL A 135 4.25 14.16 -8.13
N ALA A 136 3.01 13.82 -8.46
CA ALA A 136 1.98 14.79 -8.82
C ALA A 136 1.62 15.75 -7.67
N MET A 137 1.86 15.35 -6.41
CA MET A 137 1.73 16.19 -5.23
C MET A 137 2.97 17.07 -4.96
N GLY A 138 4.01 17.00 -5.78
CA GLY A 138 5.25 17.80 -5.62
C GLY A 138 6.39 17.10 -4.86
N PHE A 139 6.25 15.82 -4.56
CA PHE A 139 7.34 15.03 -3.99
C PHE A 139 8.39 14.65 -5.04
N ALA A 140 9.64 14.81 -4.71
CA ALA A 140 10.75 14.20 -5.44
C ALA A 140 10.99 12.77 -4.91
N ARG A 141 11.03 11.79 -5.82
CA ARG A 141 11.36 10.40 -5.48
C ARG A 141 12.87 10.20 -5.34
N GLY A 142 13.31 9.51 -4.31
CA GLY A 142 14.72 9.18 -4.10
C GLY A 142 15.29 8.25 -5.18
N ARG A 143 16.48 8.55 -5.70
CA ARG A 143 17.16 7.71 -6.71
C ARG A 143 17.80 6.48 -6.10
N ALA A 144 18.49 6.63 -4.98
CA ALA A 144 19.15 5.51 -4.27
C ALA A 144 18.15 4.63 -3.51
N SER A 145 17.05 5.21 -3.04
CA SER A 145 15.97 4.49 -2.37
C SER A 145 14.62 4.97 -2.91
N PRO A 146 14.00 4.23 -3.82
CA PRO A 146 12.76 4.64 -4.49
C PRO A 146 11.53 4.66 -3.56
N CYS A 147 11.68 4.19 -2.32
CA CYS A 147 10.65 4.27 -1.26
C CYS A 147 10.75 5.55 -0.43
N CYS A 148 11.76 6.40 -0.67
CA CYS A 148 11.95 7.67 0.02
C CYS A 148 11.52 8.82 -0.87
N TYR A 149 10.79 9.78 -0.29
CA TYR A 149 10.25 10.94 -0.99
C TYR A 149 10.51 12.21 -0.19
N PHE A 150 10.71 13.33 -0.89
CA PHE A 150 10.92 14.64 -0.28
C PHE A 150 10.13 15.72 -1.01
N HIS A 151 9.31 16.47 -0.28
CA HIS A 151 8.60 17.64 -0.76
C HIS A 151 9.36 18.89 -0.37
N ALA A 152 10.09 19.48 -1.31
CA ALA A 152 11.03 20.57 -1.01
C ALA A 152 10.35 21.84 -0.47
N ALA A 153 9.22 22.25 -1.08
CA ALA A 153 8.51 23.47 -0.67
C ALA A 153 7.93 23.36 0.75
N LEU A 154 7.42 22.20 1.14
CA LEU A 154 6.81 21.96 2.45
C LEU A 154 7.80 21.42 3.49
N GLY A 155 9.00 21.01 3.06
CA GLY A 155 9.99 20.39 3.93
C GLY A 155 9.56 19.03 4.49
N VAL A 156 8.61 18.35 3.84
CA VAL A 156 8.07 17.06 4.27
C VAL A 156 8.87 15.92 3.67
N ARG A 157 9.27 14.97 4.50
CA ARG A 157 9.89 13.72 4.09
C ARG A 157 8.91 12.58 4.29
N CYS A 158 8.86 11.65 3.35
CA CYS A 158 8.00 10.48 3.42
C CYS A 158 8.80 9.23 3.10
N ILE A 159 8.61 8.19 3.89
CA ILE A 159 9.06 6.84 3.59
C ILE A 159 7.84 5.95 3.44
N VAL A 160 7.84 5.13 2.40
CA VAL A 160 6.77 4.19 2.09
C VAL A 160 7.26 2.77 2.27
N HIS A 161 6.53 1.97 3.02
CA HIS A 161 6.78 0.54 3.18
C HIS A 161 5.50 -0.25 2.92
N GLY A 162 5.36 -0.76 1.70
CA GLY A 162 4.12 -1.44 1.28
C GLY A 162 2.94 -0.47 1.25
N ASP A 163 2.02 -0.62 2.20
CA ASP A 163 0.85 0.21 2.43
C ASP A 163 1.03 1.29 3.51
N ASP A 164 2.13 1.24 4.28
CA ASP A 164 2.43 2.20 5.34
C ASP A 164 3.20 3.42 4.83
N PHE A 165 2.77 4.62 5.23
CA PHE A 165 3.47 5.89 5.04
C PHE A 165 3.96 6.41 6.37
N VAL A 166 5.24 6.76 6.44
CA VAL A 166 5.83 7.47 7.58
C VAL A 166 6.30 8.84 7.08
N LEU A 167 5.66 9.90 7.57
CA LEU A 167 5.95 11.27 7.17
C LEU A 167 6.58 12.04 8.33
N THR A 168 7.49 12.96 8.01
CA THR A 168 8.03 13.92 8.96
C THR A 168 8.00 15.33 8.39
N GLY A 169 7.62 16.30 9.23
CA GLY A 169 7.51 17.69 8.83
C GLY A 169 6.88 18.54 9.93
N ARG A 170 6.69 19.84 9.65
CA ARG A 170 5.91 20.72 10.52
C ARG A 170 4.44 20.34 10.47
N ALA A 171 3.71 20.53 11.55
CA ALA A 171 2.29 20.11 11.66
C ALA A 171 1.44 20.64 10.50
N ALA A 172 1.48 21.92 10.19
CA ALA A 172 0.71 22.50 9.08
C ALA A 172 1.04 21.87 7.71
N ALA A 173 2.34 21.62 7.45
CA ALA A 173 2.78 20.98 6.21
C ALA A 173 2.33 19.51 6.11
N LEU A 174 2.31 18.80 7.24
CA LEU A 174 1.76 17.43 7.30
C LEU A 174 0.24 17.42 7.08
N ASP A 175 -0.48 18.40 7.61
CA ASP A 175 -1.93 18.53 7.40
C ASP A 175 -2.26 18.78 5.92
N GLU A 176 -1.51 19.65 5.24
CA GLU A 176 -1.63 19.91 3.81
C GLU A 176 -1.35 18.67 2.98
N VAL A 177 -0.23 17.99 3.24
CA VAL A 177 0.11 16.74 2.54
C VAL A 177 -0.94 15.67 2.79
N LYS A 178 -1.39 15.50 4.04
CA LYS A 178 -2.41 14.52 4.39
C LYS A 178 -3.74 14.78 3.65
N ALA A 179 -4.17 16.03 3.57
CA ALA A 179 -5.36 16.40 2.79
C ALA A 179 -5.23 15.98 1.33
N GLY A 180 -4.12 16.33 0.67
CA GLY A 180 -3.85 15.92 -0.70
C GLY A 180 -3.73 14.40 -0.90
N MET A 181 -3.25 13.68 0.11
CA MET A 181 -3.21 12.22 0.08
C MET A 181 -4.61 11.59 0.21
N HIS A 182 -5.51 12.16 1.03
CA HIS A 182 -6.89 11.69 1.14
C HIS A 182 -7.71 11.82 -0.15
N GLU A 183 -7.37 12.79 -1.00
CA GLU A 183 -7.99 12.93 -2.33
C GLU A 183 -7.59 11.79 -3.30
N ARG A 184 -6.46 11.14 -3.08
CA ARG A 184 -5.85 10.16 -3.98
C ARG A 184 -5.91 8.72 -3.49
N PHE A 185 -5.91 8.56 -2.16
CA PHE A 185 -5.81 7.26 -1.52
C PHE A 185 -6.92 7.09 -0.47
N LEU A 186 -7.40 5.88 -0.33
CA LEU A 186 -8.21 5.50 0.81
C LEU A 186 -7.28 5.25 2.01
N LEU A 187 -7.19 6.21 2.94
CA LEU A 187 -6.26 6.16 4.05
C LEU A 187 -6.92 5.80 5.38
N LYS A 188 -6.12 5.18 6.24
CA LYS A 188 -6.35 5.08 7.68
C LYS A 188 -5.26 5.90 8.38
N GLU A 189 -5.66 6.85 9.22
CA GLU A 189 -4.75 7.58 10.07
C GLU A 189 -4.38 6.71 11.27
N LEU A 190 -3.10 6.42 11.46
CA LEU A 190 -2.60 5.66 12.60
C LEU A 190 -2.22 6.58 13.75
N GLY A 191 -1.84 7.82 13.46
CA GLY A 191 -1.61 8.88 14.42
C GLY A 191 -0.40 9.75 14.13
N ARG A 192 -0.27 10.80 14.94
CA ARG A 192 0.84 11.74 14.93
C ARG A 192 1.56 11.71 16.26
N LEU A 193 2.89 11.53 16.23
CA LEU A 193 3.75 11.63 17.41
C LEU A 193 4.16 13.07 17.65
N GLY A 194 4.08 13.49 18.93
CA GLY A 194 4.54 14.81 19.35
C GLY A 194 4.14 15.16 20.78
N GLY A 195 4.39 16.42 21.14
CA GLY A 195 4.11 16.97 22.48
C GLY A 195 2.80 17.74 22.58
N GLY A 196 2.10 17.97 21.46
CA GLY A 196 0.89 18.79 21.40
C GLY A 196 -0.38 18.09 21.91
N GLN A 197 -1.45 18.88 22.03
CA GLN A 197 -2.75 18.35 22.36
C GLN A 197 -3.27 17.47 21.21
N GLY A 198 -3.75 16.27 21.51
CA GLY A 198 -4.23 15.29 20.52
C GLY A 198 -3.10 14.50 19.84
N GLU A 199 -1.83 14.78 20.11
CA GLU A 199 -0.69 14.01 19.62
C GLU A 199 -0.40 12.82 20.53
N LEU A 200 0.01 11.70 19.90
CA LEU A 200 0.36 10.49 20.61
C LEU A 200 1.76 10.59 21.21
N LYS A 201 1.97 9.96 22.35
CA LYS A 201 3.30 9.80 22.97
C LYS A 201 4.02 8.54 22.51
N GLU A 202 3.25 7.62 21.94
CA GLU A 202 3.73 6.33 21.47
C GLU A 202 2.95 5.92 20.21
N LEU A 203 3.65 5.40 19.22
CA LEU A 203 3.05 4.90 17.99
C LEU A 203 3.79 3.65 17.51
N ARG A 204 3.05 2.66 17.07
CA ARG A 204 3.62 1.45 16.46
C ARG A 204 3.81 1.65 14.96
N VAL A 205 5.05 1.53 14.49
CA VAL A 205 5.45 1.66 13.09
C VAL A 205 6.26 0.44 12.70
N LEU A 206 5.87 -0.28 11.65
CA LEU A 206 6.59 -1.45 11.12
C LEU A 206 7.04 -2.42 12.23
N ASN A 207 6.11 -2.82 13.11
CA ASN A 207 6.35 -3.70 14.27
C ASN A 207 7.31 -3.13 15.33
N ARG A 208 7.59 -1.82 15.33
CA ARG A 208 8.39 -1.12 16.32
C ARG A 208 7.55 -0.08 17.05
N VAL A 209 7.82 0.08 18.32
CA VAL A 209 7.23 1.14 19.13
C VAL A 209 8.19 2.32 19.12
N ILE A 210 7.66 3.49 18.77
CA ILE A 210 8.37 4.77 18.75
C ILE A 210 7.74 5.64 19.84
N ARG A 211 8.56 6.23 20.68
CA ARG A 211 8.19 7.12 21.79
C ARG A 211 8.87 8.46 21.66
#